data_5e1077518050a487ec784bc949046fb6
#
_entry.id   5e1077518050a487ec784bc949046fb6
#
_cell.length_a   1.000
_cell.length_b   1.000
_cell.length_c   1.000
_cell.angle_alpha   90.00
_cell.angle_beta   90.00
_cell.angle_gamma   90.00
#
_symmetry.space_group_name_H-M   'P 1'
#
loop_
_entity.id
_entity.type
_entity.pdbx_description
1 polymer ?
#
loop_
_entity_poly.entity_id
_entity_poly.type
_entity_poly.pdbx_seq_one_letter_code
_entity_poly.pdbx_strand_id
1 'polypeptide(L)'
;MKPRSKILIIAGSDSSGGAGIQADIKTVTTLGSYAMTAITAVTSQNTKGVESIVPISPKKILSQILFTSKDIKPDAIKIGMLHSTKVIKSVIESLKKIKVKKIVLDPVMVAKGGTKLIDKNAINLLKSKLIKRVSLITPNIPEAEILTKIKIKCKEDMILAGHNLINLGAQNVL
;
A
#
# COMPACT_ATOMS: atom_id res chain seq x y z
N MET A 1 -21.37 -15.75 -11.65
CA MET A 1 -21.43 -15.64 -10.17
C MET A 1 -21.14 -14.19 -9.79
N LYS A 2 -21.91 -13.57 -8.90
CA LYS A 2 -21.65 -12.19 -8.45
C LYS A 2 -20.50 -12.20 -7.42
N PRO A 3 -19.45 -11.36 -7.56
CA PRO A 3 -18.34 -11.35 -6.60
C PRO A 3 -18.81 -10.88 -5.22
N ARG A 4 -18.15 -11.37 -4.15
CA ARG A 4 -18.42 -10.96 -2.76
C ARG A 4 -18.18 -9.48 -2.53
N SER A 5 -17.11 -8.94 -3.12
CA SER A 5 -16.73 -7.54 -3.07
C SER A 5 -15.82 -7.18 -4.25
N LYS A 6 -15.61 -5.88 -4.47
CA LYS A 6 -14.74 -5.34 -5.51
C LYS A 6 -13.60 -4.58 -4.82
N ILE A 7 -12.38 -5.03 -5.01
CA ILE A 7 -11.20 -4.50 -4.33
C ILE A 7 -10.29 -3.80 -5.33
N LEU A 8 -10.00 -2.53 -5.09
CA LEU A 8 -8.98 -1.80 -5.85
C LEU A 8 -7.62 -1.95 -5.17
N ILE A 9 -6.66 -2.52 -5.88
CA ILE A 9 -5.30 -2.72 -5.45
C ILE A 9 -4.43 -1.62 -6.08
N ILE A 10 -3.73 -0.84 -5.26
CA ILE A 10 -2.81 0.22 -5.68
C ILE A 10 -1.42 -0.19 -5.21
N ALA A 11 -0.61 -0.77 -6.08
CA ALA A 11 0.70 -1.34 -5.71
C ALA A 11 1.63 -1.49 -6.91
N GLY A 12 2.88 -1.84 -6.66
CA GLY A 12 3.84 -2.25 -7.67
C GLY A 12 3.56 -3.63 -8.22
N SER A 13 4.03 -3.89 -9.43
CA SER A 13 3.98 -5.21 -10.07
C SER A 13 5.24 -6.00 -9.72
N ASP A 14 5.09 -7.21 -9.22
CA ASP A 14 6.16 -8.19 -8.99
C ASP A 14 6.14 -9.25 -10.09
N SER A 15 7.17 -9.26 -10.96
CA SER A 15 7.26 -10.21 -12.07
C SER A 15 7.33 -11.68 -11.63
N SER A 16 7.81 -11.96 -10.42
CA SER A 16 7.84 -13.31 -9.85
C SER A 16 6.47 -13.79 -9.32
N GLY A 17 5.54 -12.88 -9.13
CA GLY A 17 4.17 -13.16 -8.68
C GLY A 17 4.04 -13.48 -7.19
N GLY A 18 5.09 -13.30 -6.37
CA GLY A 18 5.10 -13.59 -4.93
C GLY A 18 4.70 -12.41 -4.04
N ALA A 19 4.67 -11.21 -4.59
CA ALA A 19 4.33 -9.97 -3.89
C ALA A 19 3.51 -9.05 -4.81
N GLY A 20 3.35 -7.78 -4.41
CA GLY A 20 2.72 -6.72 -5.20
C GLY A 20 1.33 -7.07 -5.70
N ILE A 21 0.93 -6.47 -6.82
CA ILE A 21 -0.41 -6.67 -7.37
C ILE A 21 -0.71 -8.14 -7.72
N GLN A 22 0.29 -8.93 -8.08
CA GLN A 22 0.09 -10.33 -8.45
C GLN A 22 -0.34 -11.17 -7.24
N ALA A 23 0.32 -11.02 -6.09
CA ALA A 23 -0.06 -11.70 -4.86
C ALA A 23 -1.43 -11.22 -4.37
N ASP A 24 -1.68 -9.91 -4.43
CA ASP A 24 -2.94 -9.30 -4.03
C ASP A 24 -4.12 -9.79 -4.91
N ILE A 25 -3.93 -9.86 -6.25
CA ILE A 25 -4.95 -10.40 -7.17
C ILE A 25 -5.28 -11.85 -6.83
N LYS A 26 -4.25 -12.70 -6.64
CA LYS A 26 -4.44 -14.11 -6.27
C LYS A 26 -5.27 -14.22 -4.99
N THR A 27 -4.90 -13.47 -3.96
CA THR A 27 -5.60 -13.47 -2.66
C THR A 27 -7.06 -13.03 -2.79
N VAL A 28 -7.29 -11.88 -3.45
CA VAL A 28 -8.65 -11.33 -3.64
C VAL A 28 -9.52 -12.29 -4.43
N THR A 29 -8.98 -12.89 -5.49
CA THR A 29 -9.71 -13.83 -6.36
C THR A 29 -10.03 -15.13 -5.63
N THR A 30 -9.07 -15.70 -4.89
CA THR A 30 -9.28 -16.93 -4.11
C THR A 30 -10.35 -16.74 -3.04
N LEU A 31 -10.47 -15.54 -2.48
CA LEU A 31 -11.52 -15.20 -1.52
C LEU A 31 -12.88 -14.89 -2.17
N GLY A 32 -13.02 -15.09 -3.47
CA GLY A 32 -14.29 -14.91 -4.21
C GLY A 32 -14.64 -13.44 -4.49
N SER A 33 -13.67 -12.53 -4.45
CA SER A 33 -13.83 -11.11 -4.73
C SER A 33 -13.25 -10.73 -6.09
N TYR A 34 -13.66 -9.58 -6.62
CA TYR A 34 -13.17 -9.04 -7.88
C TYR A 34 -11.99 -8.09 -7.65
N ALA A 35 -10.85 -8.38 -8.27
CA ALA A 35 -9.63 -7.58 -8.15
C ALA A 35 -9.53 -6.57 -9.30
N MET A 36 -9.38 -5.29 -8.95
CA MET A 36 -9.02 -4.19 -9.86
C MET A 36 -7.63 -3.69 -9.48
N THR A 37 -6.87 -3.14 -10.43
CA THR A 37 -5.51 -2.69 -10.16
C THR A 37 -5.22 -1.28 -10.65
N ALA A 38 -4.35 -0.58 -9.90
CA ALA A 38 -3.63 0.60 -10.34
C ALA A 38 -2.13 0.37 -10.06
N ILE A 39 -1.36 0.20 -11.13
CA ILE A 39 0.06 -0.15 -11.03
C ILE A 39 0.88 1.10 -10.73
N THR A 40 1.71 1.07 -9.68
CA THR A 40 2.56 2.18 -9.26
C THR A 40 3.98 2.11 -9.82
N ALA A 41 4.48 0.90 -10.06
CA ALA A 41 5.76 0.62 -10.70
C ALA A 41 5.74 -0.80 -11.27
N VAL A 42 6.60 -1.06 -12.26
CA VAL A 42 6.88 -2.41 -12.77
C VAL A 42 8.28 -2.79 -12.30
N THR A 43 8.45 -3.99 -11.74
CA THR A 43 9.75 -4.50 -11.30
C THR A 43 10.20 -5.70 -12.10
N SER A 44 11.52 -5.79 -12.35
CA SER A 44 12.19 -7.06 -12.66
C SER A 44 12.60 -7.67 -11.34
N GLN A 45 11.85 -8.65 -10.89
CA GLN A 45 11.97 -9.22 -9.54
C GLN A 45 11.88 -10.74 -9.57
N ASN A 46 12.62 -11.39 -8.67
CA ASN A 46 12.57 -12.83 -8.41
C ASN A 46 12.58 -13.10 -6.90
N THR A 47 12.67 -14.38 -6.51
CA THR A 47 12.65 -14.77 -5.09
C THR A 47 13.91 -14.34 -4.31
N LYS A 48 14.96 -13.91 -5.00
CA LYS A 48 16.23 -13.47 -4.40
C LYS A 48 16.32 -11.97 -4.23
N GLY A 49 15.61 -11.18 -5.07
CA GLY A 49 15.67 -9.71 -4.99
C GLY A 49 15.02 -8.99 -6.17
N VAL A 50 15.21 -7.68 -6.17
CA VAL A 50 14.74 -6.75 -7.22
C VAL A 50 15.95 -6.27 -8.02
N GLU A 51 15.96 -6.54 -9.32
CA GLU A 51 16.99 -6.09 -10.26
C GLU A 51 16.74 -4.65 -10.71
N SER A 52 15.52 -4.34 -11.10
CA SER A 52 15.16 -3.02 -11.61
C SER A 52 13.72 -2.63 -11.27
N ILE A 53 13.48 -1.32 -11.22
CA ILE A 53 12.17 -0.72 -10.94
C ILE A 53 11.92 0.36 -11.98
N VAL A 54 10.83 0.24 -12.74
CA VAL A 54 10.34 1.25 -13.67
C VAL A 54 9.10 1.90 -13.05
N PRO A 55 9.18 3.15 -12.57
CA PRO A 55 8.04 3.83 -11.96
C PRO A 55 7.00 4.24 -13.00
N ILE A 56 5.73 4.09 -12.64
CA ILE A 56 4.62 4.64 -13.42
C ILE A 56 4.41 6.11 -13.03
N SER A 57 4.15 6.96 -14.02
CA SER A 57 3.97 8.39 -13.76
C SER A 57 2.78 8.66 -12.82
N PRO A 58 2.88 9.63 -11.88
CA PRO A 58 1.80 9.96 -10.96
C PRO A 58 0.47 10.28 -11.65
N LYS A 59 0.53 10.99 -12.80
CA LYS A 59 -0.64 11.29 -13.63
C LYS A 59 -1.33 10.01 -14.14
N LYS A 60 -0.54 9.02 -14.56
CA LYS A 60 -1.08 7.74 -15.05
C LYS A 60 -1.68 6.91 -13.91
N ILE A 61 -1.05 6.91 -12.72
CA ILE A 61 -1.59 6.26 -11.53
C ILE A 61 -2.95 6.86 -11.14
N LEU A 62 -3.03 8.21 -11.07
CA LEU A 62 -4.28 8.92 -10.83
C LEU A 62 -5.37 8.51 -11.85
N SER A 63 -5.01 8.48 -13.14
CA SER A 63 -5.91 8.08 -14.22
C SER A 63 -6.42 6.64 -14.05
N GLN A 64 -5.54 5.67 -13.77
CA GLN A 64 -5.92 4.28 -13.51
C GLN A 64 -6.95 4.20 -12.38
N ILE A 65 -6.65 4.83 -11.24
CA ILE A 65 -7.51 4.81 -10.05
C ILE A 65 -8.89 5.40 -10.37
N LEU A 66 -8.93 6.62 -10.93
CA LEU A 66 -10.19 7.33 -11.14
C LEU A 66 -11.03 6.71 -12.25
N PHE A 67 -10.41 6.31 -13.37
CA PHE A 67 -11.13 5.74 -14.50
C PHE A 67 -11.78 4.40 -14.13
N THR A 68 -11.00 3.52 -13.46
CA THR A 68 -11.52 2.24 -12.98
C THR A 68 -12.60 2.41 -11.92
N SER A 69 -12.39 3.32 -10.95
CA SER A 69 -13.36 3.53 -9.85
C SER A 69 -14.65 4.22 -10.31
N LYS A 70 -14.63 4.94 -11.42
CA LYS A 70 -15.83 5.57 -11.99
C LYS A 70 -16.81 4.52 -12.51
N ASP A 71 -16.30 3.47 -13.10
CA ASP A 71 -17.08 2.36 -13.65
C ASP A 71 -17.37 1.28 -12.59
N ILE A 72 -16.31 0.65 -12.10
CA ILE A 72 -16.40 -0.45 -11.12
C ILE A 72 -16.18 0.12 -9.72
N LYS A 73 -17.20 0.69 -9.10
CA LYS A 73 -17.11 1.29 -7.75
C LYS A 73 -16.50 0.31 -6.75
N PRO A 74 -15.29 0.56 -6.20
CA PRO A 74 -14.66 -0.35 -5.24
C PRO A 74 -15.35 -0.32 -3.88
N ASP A 75 -15.47 -1.48 -3.24
CA ASP A 75 -15.98 -1.63 -1.87
C ASP A 75 -14.87 -1.40 -0.84
N ALA A 76 -13.61 -1.74 -1.21
CA ALA A 76 -12.41 -1.47 -0.42
C ALA A 76 -11.20 -1.20 -1.31
N ILE A 77 -10.16 -0.61 -0.72
CA ILE A 77 -8.89 -0.31 -1.38
C ILE A 77 -7.75 -0.95 -0.57
N LYS A 78 -6.84 -1.67 -1.24
CA LYS A 78 -5.54 -2.06 -0.67
C LYS A 78 -4.46 -1.21 -1.31
N ILE A 79 -3.63 -0.59 -0.48
CA ILE A 79 -2.47 0.19 -0.91
C ILE A 79 -1.21 -0.57 -0.48
N GLY A 80 -0.31 -0.84 -1.42
CA GLY A 80 1.01 -1.40 -1.18
C GLY A 80 2.12 -0.40 -1.48
N MET A 81 3.13 -0.81 -2.26
CA MET A 81 4.31 0.00 -2.56
C MET A 81 3.98 1.34 -3.26
N LEU A 82 4.40 2.44 -2.63
CA LEU A 82 4.34 3.81 -3.14
C LEU A 82 5.75 4.43 -3.10
N HIS A 83 6.47 4.33 -4.19
CA HIS A 83 7.91 4.59 -4.24
C HIS A 83 8.34 6.06 -4.08
N SER A 84 7.45 7.05 -4.19
CA SER A 84 7.85 8.46 -4.15
C SER A 84 6.77 9.39 -3.60
N THR A 85 7.22 10.56 -3.13
CA THR A 85 6.35 11.66 -2.68
C THR A 85 5.29 12.04 -3.72
N LYS A 86 5.65 12.08 -5.01
CA LYS A 86 4.73 12.43 -6.10
C LYS A 86 3.63 11.38 -6.26
N VAL A 87 3.96 10.11 -6.14
CA VAL A 87 2.98 9.00 -6.19
C VAL A 87 2.05 9.04 -4.98
N ILE A 88 2.57 9.23 -3.77
CA ILE A 88 1.75 9.35 -2.56
C ILE A 88 0.76 10.52 -2.68
N LYS A 89 1.21 11.69 -3.17
CA LYS A 89 0.31 12.84 -3.42
C LYS A 89 -0.81 12.49 -4.39
N SER A 90 -0.48 11.80 -5.48
CA SER A 90 -1.44 11.38 -6.50
C SER A 90 -2.48 10.38 -5.94
N VAL A 91 -2.03 9.43 -5.13
CA VAL A 91 -2.94 8.48 -4.44
C VAL A 91 -3.85 9.24 -3.46
N ILE A 92 -3.31 10.12 -2.61
CA ILE A 92 -4.10 10.93 -1.68
C ILE A 92 -5.16 11.77 -2.43
N GLU A 93 -4.80 12.35 -3.57
CA GLU A 93 -5.73 13.10 -4.42
C GLU A 93 -6.86 12.19 -4.94
N SER A 94 -6.51 10.99 -5.39
CA SER A 94 -7.50 10.00 -5.84
C SER A 94 -8.47 9.62 -4.73
N LEU A 95 -7.96 9.34 -3.52
CA LEU A 95 -8.78 8.95 -2.37
C LEU A 95 -9.78 10.04 -1.95
N LYS A 96 -9.48 11.32 -2.21
CA LYS A 96 -10.44 12.42 -1.97
C LYS A 96 -11.63 12.38 -2.92
N LYS A 97 -11.43 11.83 -4.13
CA LYS A 97 -12.46 11.77 -5.19
C LYS A 97 -13.27 10.48 -5.16
N ILE A 98 -12.82 9.49 -4.43
CA ILE A 98 -13.46 8.17 -4.31
C ILE A 98 -14.12 8.03 -2.93
N LYS A 99 -15.39 7.66 -2.89
CA LYS A 99 -16.15 7.47 -1.63
C LYS A 99 -15.96 6.04 -1.08
N VAL A 100 -14.72 5.66 -0.73
CA VAL A 100 -14.41 4.35 -0.10
C VAL A 100 -13.89 4.58 1.31
N LYS A 101 -14.49 3.89 2.29
CA LYS A 101 -14.11 4.00 3.71
C LYS A 101 -13.13 2.91 4.15
N LYS A 102 -13.20 1.73 3.53
CA LYS A 102 -12.35 0.58 3.88
C LYS A 102 -11.04 0.65 3.09
N ILE A 103 -9.99 1.17 3.70
CA ILE A 103 -8.68 1.35 3.07
C ILE A 103 -7.63 0.66 3.94
N VAL A 104 -6.95 -0.33 3.38
CA VAL A 104 -5.83 -1.03 4.01
C VAL A 104 -4.53 -0.50 3.41
N LEU A 105 -3.61 -0.08 4.26
CA LEU A 105 -2.26 0.34 3.89
C LEU A 105 -1.25 -0.70 4.38
N ASP A 106 -0.59 -1.35 3.45
CA ASP A 106 0.63 -2.12 3.65
C ASP A 106 1.81 -1.18 3.32
N PRO A 107 2.52 -0.64 4.33
CA PRO A 107 3.46 0.47 4.13
C PRO A 107 4.83 -0.02 3.65
N VAL A 108 4.86 -0.73 2.53
CA VAL A 108 6.06 -1.35 1.97
C VAL A 108 7.20 -0.34 1.80
N MET A 109 8.32 -0.55 2.53
CA MET A 109 9.46 0.37 2.54
C MET A 109 10.74 -0.27 2.00
N VAL A 110 10.87 -1.57 2.15
CA VAL A 110 12.05 -2.34 1.77
C VAL A 110 11.62 -3.61 1.05
N ALA A 111 12.21 -3.91 -0.09
CA ALA A 111 11.99 -5.18 -0.78
C ALA A 111 12.72 -6.33 -0.07
N LYS A 112 12.29 -7.56 -0.31
CA LYS A 112 13.05 -8.75 0.06
C LYS A 112 14.46 -8.64 -0.57
N GLY A 113 15.51 -8.77 0.24
CA GLY A 113 16.89 -8.48 -0.20
C GLY A 113 17.43 -7.10 0.18
N GLY A 114 16.66 -6.28 0.91
CA GLY A 114 17.14 -5.02 1.51
C GLY A 114 17.08 -3.79 0.62
N THR A 115 16.60 -3.90 -0.62
CA THR A 115 16.47 -2.75 -1.52
C THR A 115 15.44 -1.75 -0.99
N LYS A 116 15.86 -0.50 -0.74
CA LYS A 116 14.94 0.57 -0.34
C LYS A 116 14.00 0.93 -1.48
N LEU A 117 12.70 0.89 -1.21
CA LEU A 117 11.64 1.17 -2.18
C LEU A 117 11.02 2.56 -2.02
N ILE A 118 11.38 3.30 -0.97
CA ILE A 118 10.78 4.59 -0.63
C ILE A 118 11.84 5.52 -0.02
N ASP A 119 11.78 6.82 -0.34
CA ASP A 119 12.67 7.85 0.23
C ASP A 119 12.13 8.44 1.55
N LYS A 120 13.01 9.14 2.31
CA LYS A 120 12.65 9.76 3.60
C LYS A 120 11.50 10.77 3.49
N ASN A 121 11.45 11.55 2.42
CA ASN A 121 10.40 12.56 2.22
C ASN A 121 9.05 11.89 1.96
N ALA A 122 9.06 10.77 1.22
CA ALA A 122 7.87 9.97 0.99
C ALA A 122 7.37 9.31 2.29
N ILE A 123 8.26 8.79 3.14
CA ILE A 123 7.90 8.28 4.48
C ILE A 123 7.25 9.37 5.33
N ASN A 124 7.82 10.59 5.36
CA ASN A 124 7.25 11.70 6.10
C ASN A 124 5.85 12.09 5.60
N LEU A 125 5.65 12.09 4.28
CA LEU A 125 4.34 12.37 3.70
C LEU A 125 3.33 11.25 3.99
N LEU A 126 3.74 10.00 3.94
CA LEU A 126 2.94 8.83 4.30
C LEU A 126 2.45 8.98 5.74
N LYS A 127 3.35 9.26 6.70
CA LYS A 127 3.03 9.49 8.12
C LYS A 127 2.06 10.65 8.31
N SER A 128 2.35 11.81 7.72
CA SER A 128 1.62 13.05 8.01
C SER A 128 0.27 13.15 7.31
N LYS A 129 0.08 12.45 6.18
CA LYS A 129 -1.10 12.64 5.33
C LYS A 129 -1.83 11.36 4.95
N LEU A 130 -1.14 10.26 4.63
CA LEU A 130 -1.79 9.05 4.14
C LEU A 130 -2.34 8.18 5.28
N ILE A 131 -1.58 7.98 6.37
CA ILE A 131 -2.00 7.17 7.53
C ILE A 131 -3.35 7.64 8.08
N LYS A 132 -3.60 8.94 8.13
CA LYS A 132 -4.86 9.53 8.59
C LYS A 132 -6.09 9.21 7.73
N ARG A 133 -5.90 8.56 6.59
CA ARG A 133 -6.96 8.26 5.60
C ARG A 133 -7.26 6.78 5.50
N VAL A 134 -6.52 5.94 6.23
CA VAL A 134 -6.67 4.50 6.14
C VAL A 134 -7.42 3.93 7.35
N SER A 135 -8.21 2.91 7.11
CA SER A 135 -8.93 2.20 8.17
C SER A 135 -8.07 1.13 8.86
N LEU A 136 -7.02 0.66 8.20
CA LEU A 136 -6.09 -0.32 8.73
C LEU A 136 -4.70 -0.08 8.14
N ILE A 137 -3.66 -0.15 8.99
CA ILE A 137 -2.27 -0.22 8.56
C ILE A 137 -1.64 -1.52 9.06
N THR A 138 -0.83 -2.18 8.21
CA THR A 138 -0.27 -3.51 8.48
C THR A 138 1.27 -3.52 8.36
N PRO A 139 2.00 -2.76 9.18
CA PRO A 139 3.45 -2.71 9.10
C PRO A 139 4.09 -3.98 9.68
N ASN A 140 5.11 -4.50 9.03
CA ASN A 140 6.02 -5.44 9.67
C ASN A 140 6.90 -4.72 10.73
N ILE A 141 7.66 -5.48 11.53
CA ILE A 141 8.49 -4.89 12.60
C ILE A 141 9.45 -3.80 12.08
N PRO A 142 10.26 -4.01 11.03
CA PRO A 142 11.12 -2.98 10.48
C PRO A 142 10.38 -1.72 10.02
N GLU A 143 9.21 -1.87 9.41
CA GLU A 143 8.37 -0.75 8.97
C GLU A 143 7.76 0.00 10.15
N ALA A 144 7.30 -0.71 11.18
CA ALA A 144 6.81 -0.11 12.42
C ALA A 144 7.92 0.70 13.12
N GLU A 145 9.15 0.17 13.22
CA GLU A 145 10.30 0.90 13.76
C GLU A 145 10.61 2.19 12.97
N ILE A 146 10.57 2.13 11.65
CA ILE A 146 10.79 3.32 10.79
C ILE A 146 9.68 4.35 10.99
N LEU A 147 8.43 3.91 11.06
CA LEU A 147 7.28 4.80 11.20
C LEU A 147 7.21 5.44 12.58
N THR A 148 7.48 4.69 13.64
CA THR A 148 7.31 5.16 15.02
C THR A 148 8.59 5.69 15.66
N LYS A 149 9.76 5.30 15.13
CA LYS A 149 11.10 5.51 15.71
C LYS A 149 11.30 4.75 17.04
N ILE A 150 10.48 3.76 17.32
CA ILE A 150 10.58 2.88 18.48
C ILE A 150 11.32 1.61 18.05
N LYS A 151 12.35 1.21 18.80
CA LYS A 151 13.00 -0.10 18.62
C LYS A 151 12.13 -1.17 19.24
N ILE A 152 11.81 -2.21 18.46
CA ILE A 152 10.91 -3.30 18.83
C ILE A 152 11.74 -4.55 19.14
N LYS A 153 11.81 -4.90 20.43
CA LYS A 153 12.55 -6.08 20.93
C LYS A 153 11.64 -7.09 21.63
N CYS A 154 10.46 -6.66 22.09
CA CYS A 154 9.51 -7.47 22.81
C CYS A 154 8.06 -7.12 22.42
N LYS A 155 7.09 -7.84 22.98
CA LYS A 155 5.67 -7.63 22.71
C LYS A 155 5.18 -6.27 23.18
N GLU A 156 5.68 -5.80 24.31
CA GLU A 156 5.37 -4.49 24.89
C GLU A 156 5.77 -3.36 23.95
N ASP A 157 6.93 -3.46 23.31
CA ASP A 157 7.39 -2.49 22.30
C ASP A 157 6.47 -2.51 21.06
N MET A 158 5.97 -3.69 20.65
CA MET A 158 5.01 -3.81 19.54
C MET A 158 3.71 -3.08 19.87
N ILE A 159 3.19 -3.25 21.09
CA ILE A 159 1.98 -2.57 21.56
C ILE A 159 2.19 -1.06 21.57
N LEU A 160 3.34 -0.60 22.10
CA LEU A 160 3.70 0.83 22.14
C LEU A 160 3.80 1.42 20.73
N ALA A 161 4.43 0.72 19.80
CA ALA A 161 4.49 1.11 18.39
C ALA A 161 3.09 1.16 17.75
N GLY A 162 2.22 0.19 18.05
CA GLY A 162 0.83 0.18 17.62
C GLY A 162 0.05 1.40 18.10
N HIS A 163 0.14 1.75 19.39
CA HIS A 163 -0.46 2.96 19.93
C HIS A 163 0.09 4.23 19.28
N ASN A 164 1.38 4.28 19.00
CA ASN A 164 1.98 5.41 18.29
C ASN A 164 1.44 5.58 16.87
N LEU A 165 1.17 4.48 16.15
CA LEU A 165 0.54 4.51 14.83
C LEU A 165 -0.93 4.98 14.89
N ILE A 166 -1.67 4.59 15.94
CA ILE A 166 -3.02 5.14 16.19
C ILE A 166 -2.95 6.64 16.43
N ASN A 167 -2.01 7.12 17.24
CA ASN A 167 -1.80 8.55 17.49
C ASN A 167 -1.38 9.33 16.23
N LEU A 168 -0.72 8.69 15.26
CA LEU A 168 -0.47 9.26 13.94
C LEU A 168 -1.73 9.35 13.06
N GLY A 169 -2.83 8.75 13.49
CA GLY A 169 -4.15 8.84 12.87
C GLY A 169 -4.63 7.59 12.15
N ALA A 170 -3.95 6.45 12.28
CA ALA A 170 -4.50 5.17 11.83
C ALA A 170 -5.73 4.80 12.69
N GLN A 171 -6.76 4.24 12.06
CA GLN A 171 -7.94 3.77 12.83
C GLN A 171 -7.67 2.44 13.51
N ASN A 172 -6.96 1.55 12.84
CA ASN A 172 -6.56 0.24 13.34
C ASN A 172 -5.13 -0.11 12.88
N VAL A 173 -4.45 -0.95 13.66
CA VAL A 173 -3.10 -1.47 13.37
C VAL A 173 -3.13 -2.99 13.53
N LEU A 174 -2.51 -3.70 12.59
CA LEU A 174 -2.33 -5.14 12.62
C LEU A 174 -0.83 -5.46 12.46
#